data_9641bece97edf841c6863d6e54086e21
#
_entry.id   9641bece97edf841c6863d6e54086e21
#
_cell.length_a   1.000
_cell.length_b   1.000
_cell.length_c   1.000
_cell.angle_alpha   90.00
_cell.angle_beta   90.00
_cell.angle_gamma   90.00
#
_symmetry.space_group_name_H-M   'P 1'
#
loop_
_entity.id
_entity.type
_entity.pdbx_description
1 polymer ?
#
loop_
_entity_poly.entity_id
_entity_poly.type
_entity_poly.pdbx_seq_one_letter_code
_entity_poly.pdbx_strand_id
1 'polypeptide(L)'
;MAQKRTPSNNMAADLILSISARPGLALDPPQARTMRSAMADYWALTKPEVSFLIAIATFTGFYLAVPASVPDLPWLRLMNTLLGTLLVASGTGTLNQYIERGFDAQMRRTARRPLAAGRLKPSPVLWFGITLASVGGIYLATAVNLLASLLALVTLLSYLFLYTAVQINGRLN
;
A
#
# COMPACT_ATOMS: atom_id res chain seq x y z
N MET A 1 13.97 -64.44 -34.41
CA MET A 1 14.41 -63.02 -34.39
C MET A 1 13.41 -62.24 -33.56
N ALA A 2 13.75 -61.90 -32.34
CA ALA A 2 12.91 -61.16 -31.44
C ALA A 2 13.35 -59.68 -31.46
N GLN A 3 12.43 -58.81 -31.90
CA GLN A 3 12.66 -57.36 -32.02
C GLN A 3 12.56 -56.71 -30.64
N LYS A 4 13.68 -56.24 -30.11
CA LYS A 4 13.83 -55.55 -28.85
C LYS A 4 13.22 -54.16 -28.98
N ARG A 5 12.00 -53.95 -28.41
CA ARG A 5 11.38 -52.61 -28.31
C ARG A 5 12.16 -51.78 -27.31
N THR A 6 12.67 -50.63 -27.71
CA THR A 6 13.30 -49.64 -26.88
C THR A 6 12.22 -48.83 -26.08
N PRO A 7 12.34 -48.73 -24.73
CA PRO A 7 11.27 -48.14 -23.91
C PRO A 7 11.46 -46.64 -23.59
N SER A 8 12.12 -45.85 -24.43
CA SER A 8 12.53 -44.52 -23.97
C SER A 8 11.74 -43.33 -24.52
N ASN A 9 10.85 -43.51 -25.50
CA ASN A 9 10.15 -42.36 -26.11
C ASN A 9 8.70 -42.12 -25.63
N ASN A 10 8.10 -43.10 -24.93
CA ASN A 10 6.70 -42.95 -24.48
C ASN A 10 6.55 -42.37 -23.08
N MET A 11 7.59 -42.50 -22.23
CA MET A 11 7.49 -42.07 -20.84
C MET A 11 7.45 -40.54 -20.69
N ALA A 12 8.14 -39.81 -21.57
CA ALA A 12 8.11 -38.35 -21.57
C ALA A 12 6.77 -37.82 -22.13
N ALA A 13 6.22 -38.51 -23.17
CA ALA A 13 4.92 -38.17 -23.72
C ALA A 13 3.78 -38.45 -22.71
N ASP A 14 3.83 -39.59 -22.02
CA ASP A 14 2.85 -39.95 -20.99
C ASP A 14 2.95 -39.03 -19.77
N LEU A 15 4.16 -38.58 -19.40
CA LEU A 15 4.35 -37.61 -18.34
C LEU A 15 3.75 -36.22 -18.70
N ILE A 16 3.96 -35.75 -19.93
CA ILE A 16 3.38 -34.52 -20.45
C ILE A 16 1.86 -34.59 -20.49
N LEU A 17 1.30 -35.71 -20.96
CA LEU A 17 -0.14 -35.95 -20.99
C LEU A 17 -0.73 -36.03 -19.56
N SER A 18 -0.04 -36.67 -18.62
CA SER A 18 -0.50 -36.76 -17.23
C SER A 18 -0.43 -35.41 -16.48
N ILE A 19 0.52 -34.54 -16.82
CA ILE A 19 0.60 -33.18 -16.31
C ILE A 19 -0.48 -32.28 -16.92
N SER A 20 -0.78 -32.46 -18.22
CA SER A 20 -1.83 -31.73 -18.92
C SER A 20 -3.24 -32.14 -18.48
N ALA A 21 -3.43 -33.38 -18.00
CA ALA A 21 -4.71 -33.91 -17.56
C ALA A 21 -5.04 -33.66 -16.07
N ARG A 22 -4.20 -32.94 -15.30
CA ARG A 22 -4.55 -32.58 -13.92
C ARG A 22 -5.54 -31.41 -13.94
N PRO A 23 -6.82 -31.60 -13.55
CA PRO A 23 -7.77 -30.52 -13.40
C PRO A 23 -7.31 -29.68 -12.17
N GLY A 24 -6.66 -28.57 -12.41
CA GLY A 24 -6.11 -27.69 -11.37
C GLY A 24 -4.77 -27.05 -11.72
N LEU A 25 -4.11 -27.46 -12.81
CA LEU A 25 -2.90 -26.80 -13.33
C LEU A 25 -3.19 -26.00 -14.64
N ALA A 26 -4.48 -25.72 -14.91
CA ALA A 26 -4.80 -24.67 -15.87
C ALA A 26 -4.28 -23.38 -15.24
N LEU A 27 -3.16 -22.87 -15.75
CA LEU A 27 -2.78 -21.48 -15.52
C LEU A 27 -3.97 -20.67 -15.97
N ASP A 28 -4.73 -20.14 -15.00
CA ASP A 28 -5.80 -19.20 -15.31
C ASP A 28 -5.21 -18.16 -16.26
N PRO A 29 -5.83 -17.92 -17.42
CA PRO A 29 -5.35 -16.90 -18.33
C PRO A 29 -5.23 -15.62 -17.52
N PRO A 30 -4.19 -14.78 -17.75
CA PRO A 30 -4.01 -13.54 -17.03
C PRO A 30 -5.33 -12.77 -17.12
N GLN A 31 -6.12 -12.80 -16.03
CA GLN A 31 -7.44 -12.18 -16.00
C GLN A 31 -7.23 -10.72 -16.37
N ALA A 32 -7.86 -10.30 -17.46
CA ALA A 32 -7.80 -8.94 -17.95
C ALA A 32 -8.18 -8.03 -16.78
N ARG A 33 -7.21 -7.29 -16.28
CA ARG A 33 -7.35 -6.46 -15.08
C ARG A 33 -8.41 -5.41 -15.34
N THR A 34 -9.56 -5.55 -14.73
CA THR A 34 -10.63 -4.57 -14.87
C THR A 34 -10.24 -3.27 -14.18
N MET A 35 -10.67 -2.13 -14.72
CA MET A 35 -10.46 -0.80 -14.11
C MET A 35 -10.90 -0.81 -12.63
N ARG A 36 -12.00 -1.49 -12.34
CA ARG A 36 -12.54 -1.63 -10.98
C ARG A 36 -11.58 -2.34 -10.02
N SER A 37 -10.88 -3.39 -10.47
CA SER A 37 -9.89 -4.08 -9.64
C SER A 37 -8.64 -3.23 -9.40
N ALA A 38 -8.22 -2.42 -10.39
CA ALA A 38 -7.12 -1.49 -10.22
C ALA A 38 -7.44 -0.38 -9.21
N MET A 39 -8.64 0.21 -9.27
CA MET A 39 -9.08 1.22 -8.30
C MET A 39 -9.14 0.65 -6.88
N ALA A 40 -9.64 -0.57 -6.70
CA ALA A 40 -9.66 -1.24 -5.41
C ALA A 40 -8.24 -1.47 -4.86
N ASP A 41 -7.28 -1.82 -5.73
CA ASP A 41 -5.89 -1.99 -5.33
C ASP A 41 -5.25 -0.65 -4.90
N TYR A 42 -5.51 0.45 -5.61
CA TYR A 42 -5.04 1.79 -5.20
C TYR A 42 -5.72 2.26 -3.90
N TRP A 43 -7.00 1.98 -3.73
CA TRP A 43 -7.69 2.23 -2.45
C TRP A 43 -7.05 1.45 -1.30
N ALA A 44 -6.72 0.19 -1.50
CA ALA A 44 -6.06 -0.63 -0.49
C ALA A 44 -4.64 -0.11 -0.11
N LEU A 45 -3.94 0.62 -1.02
CA LEU A 45 -2.66 1.26 -0.71
C LEU A 45 -2.80 2.37 0.33
N THR A 46 -3.92 3.11 0.34
CA THR A 46 -4.15 4.23 1.27
C THR A 46 -4.44 3.79 2.70
N LYS A 47 -4.54 2.47 2.95
CA LYS A 47 -4.84 1.88 4.28
C LYS A 47 -6.04 2.56 4.96
N PRO A 48 -7.26 2.45 4.41
CA PRO A 48 -8.42 3.22 4.89
C PRO A 48 -8.72 2.99 6.38
N GLU A 49 -8.47 1.81 6.91
CA GLU A 49 -8.65 1.49 8.34
C GLU A 49 -7.76 2.36 9.24
N VAL A 50 -6.47 2.49 8.89
CA VAL A 50 -5.51 3.33 9.63
C VAL A 50 -5.85 4.82 9.44
N SER A 51 -6.19 5.21 8.22
CA SER A 51 -6.58 6.59 7.89
C SER A 51 -7.83 7.01 8.68
N PHE A 52 -8.78 6.12 8.91
CA PHE A 52 -9.95 6.39 9.75
C PHE A 52 -9.56 6.66 11.22
N LEU A 53 -8.65 5.87 11.79
CA LEU A 53 -8.15 6.12 13.15
C LEU A 53 -7.42 7.46 13.25
N ILE A 54 -6.63 7.82 12.23
CA ILE A 54 -5.96 9.12 12.16
C ILE A 54 -6.99 10.24 12.07
N ALA A 55 -8.08 10.07 11.33
CA ALA A 55 -9.16 11.05 11.25
C ALA A 55 -9.82 11.29 12.62
N ILE A 56 -10.10 10.23 13.37
CA ILE A 56 -10.65 10.35 14.74
C ILE A 56 -9.67 11.09 15.66
N ALA A 57 -8.40 10.71 15.64
CA ALA A 57 -7.37 11.37 16.45
C ALA A 57 -7.21 12.86 16.09
N THR A 58 -7.21 13.17 14.78
CA THR A 58 -7.14 14.56 14.28
C THR A 58 -8.37 15.36 14.70
N PHE A 59 -9.57 14.80 14.58
CA PHE A 59 -10.81 15.42 15.03
C PHE A 59 -10.75 15.73 16.53
N THR A 60 -10.41 14.74 17.34
CA THR A 60 -10.32 14.89 18.80
C THR A 60 -9.29 15.93 19.20
N GLY A 61 -8.08 15.88 18.62
CA GLY A 61 -7.03 16.85 18.89
C GLY A 61 -7.42 18.27 18.48
N PHE A 62 -8.08 18.42 17.33
CA PHE A 62 -8.61 19.70 16.88
C PHE A 62 -9.67 20.25 17.83
N TYR A 63 -10.63 19.41 18.23
CA TYR A 63 -11.70 19.79 19.15
C TYR A 63 -11.14 20.28 20.49
N LEU A 64 -10.18 19.56 21.06
CA LEU A 64 -9.54 19.92 22.33
C LEU A 64 -8.67 21.20 22.22
N ALA A 65 -8.18 21.53 21.03
CA ALA A 65 -7.36 22.72 20.80
C ALA A 65 -8.19 24.00 20.57
N VAL A 66 -9.51 23.90 20.37
CA VAL A 66 -10.38 25.07 20.21
C VAL A 66 -10.56 25.75 21.56
N PRO A 67 -10.20 27.05 21.71
CA PRO A 67 -10.39 27.76 22.98
C PRO A 67 -11.86 27.83 23.38
N ALA A 68 -12.14 27.74 24.67
CA ALA A 68 -13.51 27.87 25.22
C ALA A 68 -14.17 29.23 24.94
N SER A 69 -13.37 30.24 24.56
CA SER A 69 -13.85 31.56 24.17
C SER A 69 -14.46 31.59 22.75
N VAL A 70 -14.26 30.55 21.93
CA VAL A 70 -14.81 30.45 20.59
C VAL A 70 -16.18 29.77 20.70
N PRO A 71 -17.29 30.48 20.43
CA PRO A 71 -18.65 29.95 20.66
C PRO A 71 -19.01 28.80 19.72
N ASP A 72 -18.45 28.79 18.51
CA ASP A 72 -18.75 27.78 17.50
C ASP A 72 -17.49 27.06 17.02
N LEU A 73 -17.60 25.76 16.75
CA LEU A 73 -16.51 24.99 16.17
C LEU A 73 -16.19 25.50 14.76
N PRO A 74 -14.93 25.86 14.43
CA PRO A 74 -14.57 26.34 13.09
C PRO A 74 -14.56 25.19 12.08
N TRP A 75 -15.73 24.76 11.65
CA TRP A 75 -15.97 23.59 10.80
C TRP A 75 -15.14 23.58 9.52
N LEU A 76 -15.00 24.74 8.86
CA LEU A 76 -14.20 24.81 7.62
C LEU A 76 -12.73 24.46 7.89
N ARG A 77 -12.16 25.00 8.97
CA ARG A 77 -10.78 24.70 9.35
C ARG A 77 -10.62 23.23 9.76
N LEU A 78 -11.59 22.68 10.48
CA LEU A 78 -11.61 21.27 10.85
C LEU A 78 -11.63 20.37 9.61
N MET A 79 -12.53 20.64 8.65
CA MET A 79 -12.62 19.85 7.41
C MET A 79 -11.33 19.93 6.59
N ASN A 80 -10.74 21.12 6.47
CA ASN A 80 -9.45 21.30 5.79
C ASN A 80 -8.32 20.53 6.50
N THR A 81 -8.30 20.55 7.84
CA THR A 81 -7.31 19.80 8.62
C THR A 81 -7.47 18.30 8.43
N LEU A 82 -8.69 17.79 8.50
CA LEU A 82 -8.99 16.37 8.27
C LEU A 82 -8.59 15.94 6.85
N LEU A 83 -9.01 16.69 5.84
CA LEU A 83 -8.71 16.36 4.45
C LEU A 83 -7.20 16.34 4.19
N GLY A 84 -6.49 17.40 4.59
CA GLY A 84 -5.05 17.47 4.39
C GLY A 84 -4.28 16.37 5.14
N THR A 85 -4.66 16.11 6.39
CA THR A 85 -4.05 15.03 7.19
C THR A 85 -4.31 13.65 6.57
N LEU A 86 -5.52 13.39 6.08
CA LEU A 86 -5.85 12.14 5.39
C LEU A 86 -5.07 11.95 4.10
N LEU A 87 -4.84 13.01 3.33
CA LEU A 87 -4.01 12.95 2.12
C LEU A 87 -2.56 12.59 2.47
N VAL A 88 -1.96 13.26 3.45
CA VAL A 88 -0.58 12.95 3.91
C VAL A 88 -0.51 11.52 4.46
N ALA A 89 -1.45 11.11 5.29
CA ALA A 89 -1.50 9.75 5.86
C ALA A 89 -1.63 8.67 4.78
N SER A 90 -2.49 8.88 3.79
CA SER A 90 -2.65 7.99 2.64
C SER A 90 -1.38 7.88 1.80
N GLY A 91 -0.72 9.01 1.55
CA GLY A 91 0.58 9.06 0.89
C GLY A 91 1.65 8.30 1.67
N THR A 92 1.73 8.54 2.99
CA THR A 92 2.66 7.84 3.90
C THR A 92 2.42 6.33 3.89
N GLY A 93 1.16 5.88 3.99
CA GLY A 93 0.79 4.47 3.93
C GLY A 93 1.18 3.80 2.60
N THR A 94 1.02 4.52 1.50
CA THR A 94 1.42 4.06 0.15
C THR A 94 2.93 3.95 0.02
N LEU A 95 3.69 4.96 0.46
CA LEU A 95 5.16 4.97 0.45
C LEU A 95 5.72 3.86 1.34
N ASN A 96 5.12 3.64 2.49
CA ASN A 96 5.50 2.53 3.36
C ASN A 96 5.35 1.17 2.67
N GLN A 97 4.22 0.90 2.00
CA GLN A 97 4.04 -0.34 1.25
C GLN A 97 5.06 -0.47 0.09
N TYR A 98 5.45 0.66 -0.52
CA TYR A 98 6.50 0.65 -1.54
C TYR A 98 7.85 0.23 -0.96
N ILE A 99 8.24 0.74 0.20
CA ILE A 99 9.51 0.41 0.88
C ILE A 99 9.48 -1.05 1.35
N GLU A 100 8.39 -1.48 1.98
CA GLU A 100 8.24 -2.81 2.58
C GLU A 100 7.97 -3.94 1.56
N ARG A 101 7.72 -3.64 0.29
CA ARG A 101 7.24 -4.62 -0.71
C ARG A 101 8.00 -5.94 -0.76
N GLY A 102 9.33 -5.90 -0.57
CA GLY A 102 10.18 -7.09 -0.58
C GLY A 102 9.98 -7.98 0.65
N PHE A 103 9.75 -7.39 1.81
CA PHE A 103 9.45 -8.10 3.06
C PHE A 103 8.01 -8.56 3.10
N ASP A 104 7.08 -7.73 2.66
CA ASP A 104 5.66 -8.07 2.56
C ASP A 104 5.42 -9.34 1.73
N ALA A 105 6.19 -9.53 0.66
CA ALA A 105 6.10 -10.71 -0.19
C ALA A 105 6.54 -12.02 0.54
N GLN A 106 7.37 -11.91 1.57
CA GLN A 106 7.86 -13.07 2.34
C GLN A 106 6.94 -13.43 3.51
N MET A 107 6.07 -12.53 3.93
CA MET A 107 5.19 -12.71 5.08
C MET A 107 3.80 -13.17 4.66
N ARG A 108 3.32 -14.31 5.17
CA ARG A 108 1.98 -14.86 4.84
C ARG A 108 0.83 -13.86 4.98
N ARG A 109 0.90 -12.96 5.98
CA ARG A 109 -0.12 -11.96 6.27
C ARG A 109 -0.16 -10.84 5.22
N THR A 110 1.01 -10.41 4.73
CA THR A 110 1.18 -9.22 3.88
C THR A 110 1.45 -9.54 2.41
N ALA A 111 1.76 -10.80 2.08
CA ALA A 111 1.99 -11.27 0.71
C ALA A 111 0.80 -10.98 -0.25
N ARG A 112 -0.42 -10.81 0.31
CA ARG A 112 -1.62 -10.49 -0.47
C ARG A 112 -1.80 -8.99 -0.76
N ARG A 113 -0.95 -8.11 -0.22
CA ARG A 113 -0.98 -6.67 -0.52
C ARG A 113 -0.77 -6.44 -2.03
N PRO A 114 -1.42 -5.44 -2.63
CA PRO A 114 -1.40 -5.23 -4.09
C PRO A 114 -0.01 -5.17 -4.69
N LEU A 115 0.92 -4.52 -4.00
CA LEU A 115 2.30 -4.35 -4.46
C LEU A 115 3.16 -5.60 -4.21
N ALA A 116 3.04 -6.23 -3.05
CA ALA A 116 3.74 -7.47 -2.70
C ALA A 116 3.30 -8.64 -3.57
N ALA A 117 2.03 -8.71 -3.91
CA ALA A 117 1.45 -9.71 -4.83
C ALA A 117 1.73 -9.43 -6.32
N GLY A 118 2.49 -8.38 -6.66
CA GLY A 118 2.81 -8.03 -8.04
C GLY A 118 1.64 -7.49 -8.86
N ARG A 119 0.49 -7.19 -8.24
CA ARG A 119 -0.68 -6.66 -8.94
C ARG A 119 -0.48 -5.21 -9.41
N LEU A 120 0.35 -4.43 -8.72
CA LEU A 120 0.69 -3.06 -9.08
C LEU A 120 2.18 -2.95 -9.42
N LYS A 121 2.49 -2.15 -10.42
CA LYS A 121 3.89 -1.81 -10.73
C LYS A 121 4.45 -0.86 -9.67
N PRO A 122 5.71 -1.04 -9.23
CA PRO A 122 6.29 -0.20 -8.17
C PRO A 122 6.37 1.29 -8.52
N SER A 123 6.78 1.63 -9.75
CA SER A 123 6.98 3.03 -10.16
C SER A 123 5.69 3.88 -10.08
N PRO A 124 4.53 3.48 -10.64
CA PRO A 124 3.29 4.24 -10.45
C PRO A 124 2.87 4.38 -8.98
N VAL A 125 3.09 3.35 -8.17
CA VAL A 125 2.75 3.39 -6.72
C VAL A 125 3.64 4.40 -5.98
N LEU A 126 4.92 4.46 -6.29
CA LEU A 126 5.84 5.46 -5.73
C LEU A 126 5.35 6.88 -6.03
N TRP A 127 5.08 7.18 -7.31
CA TRP A 127 4.61 8.49 -7.72
C TRP A 127 3.25 8.85 -7.12
N PHE A 128 2.36 7.89 -7.02
CA PHE A 128 1.05 8.07 -6.36
C PHE A 128 1.23 8.45 -4.88
N GLY A 129 2.09 7.76 -4.14
CA GLY A 129 2.38 8.07 -2.74
C GLY A 129 3.02 9.45 -2.56
N ILE A 130 4.01 9.80 -3.40
CA ILE A 130 4.66 11.12 -3.38
C ILE A 130 3.64 12.22 -3.68
N THR A 131 2.80 12.05 -4.70
CA THR A 131 1.79 13.03 -5.09
C THR A 131 0.78 13.26 -3.96
N LEU A 132 0.25 12.19 -3.35
CA LEU A 132 -0.68 12.30 -2.22
C LEU A 132 -0.06 13.05 -1.03
N ALA A 133 1.16 12.69 -0.65
CA ALA A 133 1.85 13.31 0.47
C ALA A 133 2.16 14.79 0.19
N SER A 134 2.62 15.12 -1.02
CA SER A 134 2.96 16.50 -1.41
C SER A 134 1.72 17.38 -1.51
N VAL A 135 0.66 16.89 -2.18
CA VAL A 135 -0.63 17.61 -2.29
C VAL A 135 -1.22 17.85 -0.90
N GLY A 136 -1.23 16.83 -0.03
CA GLY A 136 -1.71 16.95 1.34
C GLY A 136 -0.91 17.94 2.17
N GLY A 137 0.43 17.92 2.07
CA GLY A 137 1.31 18.86 2.74
C GLY A 137 1.13 20.32 2.30
N ILE A 138 1.08 20.55 0.98
CA ILE A 138 0.81 21.89 0.40
C ILE A 138 -0.59 22.37 0.83
N TYR A 139 -1.58 21.49 0.78
CA TYR A 139 -2.94 21.81 1.20
C TYR A 139 -2.99 22.21 2.69
N LEU A 140 -2.33 21.48 3.58
CA LEU A 140 -2.23 21.85 5.00
C LEU A 140 -1.56 23.21 5.19
N ALA A 141 -0.48 23.48 4.46
CA ALA A 141 0.24 24.76 4.57
C ALA A 141 -0.62 25.95 4.17
N THR A 142 -1.43 25.80 3.14
CA THR A 142 -2.24 26.89 2.55
C THR A 142 -3.62 27.05 3.17
N ALA A 143 -4.30 25.92 3.47
CA ALA A 143 -5.67 25.94 3.95
C ALA A 143 -5.81 25.91 5.49
N VAL A 144 -4.74 25.52 6.22
CA VAL A 144 -4.75 25.42 7.69
C VAL A 144 -3.68 26.34 8.28
N ASN A 145 -2.43 25.89 8.29
CA ASN A 145 -1.24 26.68 8.65
C ASN A 145 0.05 25.90 8.31
N LEU A 146 1.16 26.62 8.23
CA LEU A 146 2.47 26.07 7.91
C LEU A 146 2.95 25.08 8.98
N LEU A 147 2.67 25.34 10.26
CA LEU A 147 3.09 24.47 11.36
C LEU A 147 2.46 23.07 11.24
N ALA A 148 1.16 22.98 10.91
CA ALA A 148 0.50 21.71 10.71
C ALA A 148 1.14 20.93 9.54
N SER A 149 1.49 21.60 8.45
CA SER A 149 2.19 21.00 7.32
C SER A 149 3.59 20.48 7.70
N LEU A 150 4.36 21.28 8.44
CA LEU A 150 5.70 20.90 8.91
C LEU A 150 5.64 19.69 9.85
N LEU A 151 4.70 19.67 10.80
CA LEU A 151 4.51 18.53 11.70
C LEU A 151 4.11 17.27 10.93
N ALA A 152 3.23 17.39 9.94
CA ALA A 152 2.85 16.27 9.08
C ALA A 152 4.05 15.72 8.28
N LEU A 153 4.90 16.62 7.75
CA LEU A 153 6.13 16.25 7.04
C LEU A 153 7.13 15.56 7.97
N VAL A 154 7.36 16.10 9.17
CA VAL A 154 8.25 15.47 10.18
C VAL A 154 7.74 14.09 10.55
N THR A 155 6.43 13.93 10.74
CA THR A 155 5.82 12.63 11.04
C THR A 155 6.03 11.65 9.89
N LEU A 156 5.80 12.07 8.65
CA LEU A 156 6.04 11.25 7.46
C LEU A 156 7.51 10.80 7.38
N LEU A 157 8.44 11.74 7.49
CA LEU A 157 9.87 11.44 7.42
C LEU A 157 10.31 10.52 8.55
N SER A 158 9.92 10.81 9.79
CA SER A 158 10.23 9.98 10.96
C SER A 158 9.73 8.55 10.78
N TYR A 159 8.51 8.39 10.26
CA TYR A 159 7.93 7.07 9.99
C TYR A 159 8.73 6.32 8.93
N LEU A 160 9.09 6.96 7.82
CA LEU A 160 9.88 6.34 6.76
C LEU A 160 11.29 5.99 7.23
N PHE A 161 11.96 6.89 7.97
CA PHE A 161 13.31 6.66 8.50
C PHE A 161 13.35 5.55 9.55
N LEU A 162 12.39 5.53 10.48
CA LEU A 162 12.31 4.50 11.51
C LEU A 162 12.15 3.11 10.89
N TYR A 163 11.28 2.97 9.88
CA TYR A 163 11.13 1.71 9.16
C TYR A 163 12.39 1.30 8.42
N THR A 164 13.06 2.23 7.76
CA THR A 164 14.32 1.94 7.05
C THR A 164 15.41 1.50 8.04
N ALA A 165 15.53 2.15 9.19
CA ALA A 165 16.51 1.79 10.21
C ALA A 165 16.25 0.40 10.82
N VAL A 166 15.00 0.06 11.11
CA VAL A 166 14.60 -1.26 11.62
C VAL A 166 14.88 -2.36 10.59
N GLN A 167 14.65 -2.09 9.31
CA GLN A 167 14.93 -3.05 8.25
C GLN A 167 16.43 -3.32 8.06
N ILE A 168 17.28 -2.30 8.22
CA ILE A 168 18.73 -2.45 8.13
C ILE A 168 19.24 -3.28 9.31
N ASN A 169 18.81 -2.99 10.55
CA ASN A 169 19.23 -3.72 11.74
C ASN A 169 18.71 -5.17 11.77
N GLY A 170 17.52 -5.43 11.25
CA GLY A 170 16.98 -6.80 11.13
C GLY A 170 17.71 -7.70 10.12
N ARG A 171 18.61 -7.14 9.30
CA ARG A 171 19.50 -7.91 8.40
C ARG A 171 20.83 -8.29 9.03
N LEU A 172 21.16 -7.72 10.19
CA LEU A 172 22.45 -7.95 10.87
C LEU A 172 22.36 -9.01 11.97
N ASN A 173 21.17 -9.52 12.26
CA ASN A 173 20.88 -10.65 13.13
C ASN A 173 20.27 -11.80 12.34
#